data_6d2c39491b1d736434a503899e001404
#
_entry.id   6d2c39491b1d736434a503899e001404
#
_cell.length_a   1.000
_cell.length_b   1.000
_cell.length_c   1.000
_cell.angle_alpha   90.00
_cell.angle_beta   90.00
_cell.angle_gamma   90.00
#
_symmetry.space_group_name_H-M   'P 1'
#
loop_
_entity.id
_entity.type
_entity.pdbx_description
1 polymer ?
#
loop_
_entity_poly.entity_id
_entity_poly.type
_entity_poly.pdbx_seq_one_letter_code
_entity_poly.pdbx_strand_id
1 'polypeptide(L)'
;IDRELAYTGGGSQAAATLRKAIEKSGINLYLNTRAEKLVTDASGKVVGAVAKDNTGKTYNITAKAVLMATGGYGNNKDLLTDEMKQALYYGPASSTGDGLIMATAEDVNAATRLLEYGKRYPNGVEVSPGYAKSTINGNIAAFKESAILVNKSGKRVVNEKSSNRTILEAEIKQEGSMLYLLMDQATFDIFKSNLKEGGITEANVNDWLAGNGSTTPQFFHADTIADLAKLAGMDAATLQATVDRYNGFVKAGKDAEFGRAPEYLKKEISAGPYYL
;
A
#
# COMPACT_ATOMS: atom_id res chain seq x y z
N ILE A 1 19.02 1.35 -16.06
CA ILE A 1 19.85 2.16 -15.15
C ILE A 1 19.13 2.17 -13.81
N ASP A 2 19.67 1.46 -12.82
CA ASP A 2 19.19 1.51 -11.44
C ASP A 2 19.47 2.91 -10.89
N ARG A 3 18.40 3.65 -10.60
CA ARG A 3 18.48 5.00 -10.05
C ARG A 3 18.02 5.08 -8.58
N GLU A 4 17.67 3.94 -8.01
CA GLU A 4 17.23 3.86 -6.62
C GLU A 4 18.42 3.47 -5.74
N LEU A 5 18.65 4.28 -4.72
CA LEU A 5 19.58 3.98 -3.64
C LEU A 5 18.75 3.73 -2.38
N ALA A 6 18.96 2.58 -1.75
CA ALA A 6 18.32 2.23 -0.49
C ALA A 6 19.37 2.18 0.64
N TYR A 7 18.98 2.67 1.81
CA TYR A 7 19.81 2.48 3.01
C TYR A 7 19.82 1.00 3.42
N THR A 8 21.00 0.48 3.73
CA THR A 8 21.10 -0.81 4.41
C THR A 8 20.31 -0.73 5.73
N GLY A 9 19.33 -1.63 5.89
CA GLY A 9 18.40 -1.58 7.03
C GLY A 9 17.18 -0.66 6.86
N GLY A 10 17.00 -0.09 5.64
CA GLY A 10 15.78 0.64 5.25
C GLY A 10 15.61 2.00 5.94
N GLY A 11 14.38 2.52 5.90
CA GLY A 11 14.04 3.84 6.42
C GLY A 11 14.26 4.00 7.92
N SER A 12 14.12 2.95 8.71
CA SER A 12 14.36 2.99 10.15
C SER A 12 15.83 3.27 10.48
N GLN A 13 16.76 2.66 9.74
CA GLN A 13 18.19 2.93 9.91
C GLN A 13 18.56 4.35 9.47
N ALA A 14 17.96 4.84 8.38
CA ALA A 14 18.13 6.23 7.93
C ALA A 14 17.65 7.21 9.00
N ALA A 15 16.45 7.00 9.55
CA ALA A 15 15.88 7.83 10.62
C ALA A 15 16.76 7.82 11.88
N ALA A 16 17.27 6.65 12.30
CA ALA A 16 18.17 6.53 13.44
C ALA A 16 19.48 7.30 13.23
N THR A 17 20.02 7.28 12.02
CA THR A 17 21.24 8.02 11.67
C THR A 17 21.01 9.54 11.70
N LEU A 18 19.91 10.01 11.12
CA LEU A 18 19.52 11.42 11.15
C LEU A 18 19.25 11.91 12.57
N ARG A 19 18.58 11.11 13.39
CA ARG A 19 18.34 11.43 14.80
C ARG A 19 19.65 11.66 15.56
N LYS A 20 20.63 10.77 15.42
CA LYS A 20 21.96 10.93 16.03
C LYS A 20 22.66 12.22 15.57
N ALA A 21 22.50 12.62 14.32
CA ALA A 21 23.06 13.87 13.81
C ALA A 21 22.37 15.09 14.45
N ILE A 22 21.05 15.08 14.61
CA ILE A 22 20.29 16.13 15.28
C ILE A 22 20.71 16.25 16.75
N GLU A 23 20.80 15.14 17.49
CA GLU A 23 21.22 15.12 18.88
C GLU A 23 22.62 15.73 19.10
N LYS A 24 23.52 15.57 18.11
CA LYS A 24 24.87 16.15 18.13
C LYS A 24 24.93 17.60 17.66
N SER A 25 23.93 18.12 17.02
CA SER A 25 23.95 19.45 16.39
C SER A 25 23.74 20.63 17.34
N GLY A 26 23.34 20.36 18.59
CA GLY A 26 22.95 21.41 19.55
C GLY A 26 21.59 22.05 19.29
N ILE A 27 20.81 21.53 18.37
CA ILE A 27 19.42 21.97 18.12
C ILE A 27 18.53 21.56 19.29
N ASN A 28 17.67 22.48 19.75
CA ASN A 28 16.64 22.15 20.72
C ASN A 28 15.62 21.19 20.11
N LEU A 29 15.55 19.97 20.61
CA LEU A 29 14.64 18.93 20.17
C LEU A 29 13.53 18.72 21.21
N TYR A 30 12.29 19.00 20.82
CA TYR A 30 11.11 18.79 21.66
C TYR A 30 10.39 17.52 21.18
N LEU A 31 10.55 16.43 21.92
CA LEU A 31 9.86 15.16 21.66
C LEU A 31 8.48 15.15 22.33
N ASN A 32 7.54 14.35 21.80
CA ASN A 32 6.17 14.25 22.31
C ASN A 32 5.48 15.63 22.43
N THR A 33 5.83 16.54 21.53
CA THR A 33 5.36 17.92 21.53
C THR A 33 4.72 18.19 20.16
N ARG A 34 3.40 18.38 20.15
CA ARG A 34 2.62 18.63 18.95
C ARG A 34 2.53 20.12 18.67
N ALA A 35 2.88 20.53 17.44
CA ALA A 35 2.54 21.86 16.95
C ALA A 35 1.04 21.94 16.69
N GLU A 36 0.38 22.95 17.22
CA GLU A 36 -1.07 23.12 17.14
C GLU A 36 -1.48 24.31 16.27
N LYS A 37 -0.62 25.33 16.18
CA LYS A 37 -0.93 26.57 15.46
C LYS A 37 0.34 27.25 14.98
N LEU A 38 0.28 27.88 13.80
CA LEU A 38 1.24 28.88 13.36
C LEU A 38 0.84 30.25 13.93
N VAL A 39 1.81 31.09 14.21
CA VAL A 39 1.61 32.46 14.73
C VAL A 39 1.98 33.45 13.65
N THR A 40 1.09 34.39 13.36
CA THR A 40 1.30 35.48 12.41
C THR A 40 1.43 36.81 13.12
N ASP A 41 2.16 37.74 12.52
CA ASP A 41 2.15 39.17 12.90
C ASP A 41 1.00 39.93 12.22
N ALA A 42 0.88 41.21 12.51
CA ALA A 42 -0.15 42.06 11.95
C ALA A 42 -0.12 42.20 10.40
N SER A 43 0.98 41.82 9.77
CA SER A 43 1.13 41.78 8.31
C SER A 43 0.71 40.43 7.70
N GLY A 44 0.38 39.44 8.52
CA GLY A 44 0.08 38.07 8.08
C GLY A 44 1.33 37.21 7.89
N LYS A 45 2.53 37.70 8.25
CA LYS A 45 3.76 36.94 8.17
C LYS A 45 3.83 35.93 9.34
N VAL A 46 4.19 34.66 9.03
CA VAL A 46 4.43 33.65 10.07
C VAL A 46 5.72 34.01 10.85
N VAL A 47 5.58 34.17 12.15
CA VAL A 47 6.66 34.57 13.08
C VAL A 47 6.88 33.55 14.21
N GLY A 48 6.21 32.40 14.15
CA GLY A 48 6.38 31.37 15.15
C GLY A 48 5.33 30.27 15.10
N ALA A 49 5.28 29.48 16.16
CA ALA A 49 4.30 28.41 16.33
C ALA A 49 3.94 28.23 17.82
N VAL A 50 2.76 27.71 18.07
CA VAL A 50 2.35 27.21 19.38
C VAL A 50 2.41 25.69 19.34
N ALA A 51 3.01 25.10 20.35
CA ALA A 51 3.10 23.65 20.51
C ALA A 51 2.72 23.24 21.94
N LYS A 52 2.27 22.01 22.11
CA LYS A 52 1.86 21.45 23.38
C LYS A 52 2.45 20.07 23.58
N ASP A 53 3.03 19.81 24.74
CA ASP A 53 3.55 18.49 25.05
C ASP A 53 2.48 17.56 25.67
N ASN A 54 2.85 16.29 25.86
CA ASN A 54 1.95 15.27 26.42
C ASN A 54 1.61 15.48 27.90
N THR A 55 2.26 16.43 28.61
CA THR A 55 1.91 16.85 29.98
C THR A 55 0.90 17.99 29.99
N GLY A 56 0.59 18.55 28.81
CA GLY A 56 -0.29 19.70 28.66
C GLY A 56 0.41 21.05 28.71
N LYS A 57 1.74 21.09 28.84
CA LYS A 57 2.51 22.33 28.83
C LYS A 57 2.55 22.94 27.43
N THR A 58 2.23 24.21 27.35
CA THR A 58 2.23 24.99 26.10
C THR A 58 3.57 25.69 25.90
N TYR A 59 4.06 25.66 24.69
CA TYR A 59 5.26 26.34 24.21
C TYR A 59 4.89 27.38 23.17
N ASN A 60 5.19 28.65 23.45
CA ASN A 60 5.08 29.73 22.46
C ASN A 60 6.49 29.93 21.87
N ILE A 61 6.65 29.57 20.62
CA ILE A 61 7.94 29.56 19.92
C ILE A 61 7.96 30.73 18.93
N THR A 62 8.85 31.67 19.13
CA THR A 62 9.11 32.75 18.17
C THR A 62 10.26 32.36 17.25
N ALA A 63 10.11 32.57 15.95
CA ALA A 63 11.10 32.20 14.95
C ALA A 63 11.10 33.19 13.79
N LYS A 64 12.27 33.35 13.15
CA LYS A 64 12.42 34.17 11.91
C LYS A 64 11.75 33.49 10.71
N ALA A 65 11.67 32.16 10.72
CA ALA A 65 11.01 31.32 9.73
C ALA A 65 10.57 30.00 10.36
N VAL A 66 9.54 29.39 9.82
CA VAL A 66 9.04 28.06 10.20
C VAL A 66 9.10 27.15 8.99
N LEU A 67 9.79 26.01 9.12
CA LEU A 67 9.81 24.95 8.11
C LEU A 67 8.78 23.89 8.48
N MET A 68 7.80 23.68 7.60
CA MET A 68 6.79 22.63 7.74
C MET A 68 7.32 21.32 7.16
N ALA A 69 7.58 20.34 8.03
CA ALA A 69 8.04 19.00 7.64
C ALA A 69 7.18 17.92 8.32
N THR A 70 5.87 18.13 8.35
CA THR A 70 4.88 17.41 9.15
C THR A 70 4.32 16.15 8.51
N GLY A 71 4.87 15.72 7.37
CA GLY A 71 4.35 14.58 6.61
C GLY A 71 3.10 14.93 5.79
N GLY A 72 2.38 13.90 5.38
CA GLY A 72 1.19 14.02 4.52
C GLY A 72 -0.13 14.06 5.28
N TYR A 73 -1.22 13.94 4.52
CA TYR A 73 -2.60 13.97 5.05
C TYR A 73 -3.44 12.74 4.66
N GLY A 74 -2.80 11.70 4.08
CA GLY A 74 -3.52 10.53 3.54
C GLY A 74 -4.29 9.70 4.58
N ASN A 75 -3.97 9.82 5.87
CA ASN A 75 -4.71 9.16 6.95
C ASN A 75 -5.86 10.03 7.53
N ASN A 76 -6.12 11.20 6.97
CA ASN A 76 -7.22 12.06 7.39
C ASN A 76 -8.29 12.10 6.29
N LYS A 77 -9.36 11.31 6.48
CA LYS A 77 -10.43 11.19 5.49
C LYS A 77 -11.14 12.50 5.20
N ASP A 78 -11.16 13.46 6.14
CA ASP A 78 -11.82 14.76 5.96
C ASP A 78 -11.10 15.65 4.95
N LEU A 79 -9.81 15.36 4.71
CA LEU A 79 -8.97 16.08 3.74
C LEU A 79 -8.91 15.38 2.36
N LEU A 80 -9.54 14.21 2.21
CA LEU A 80 -9.51 13.43 0.98
C LEU A 80 -10.74 13.70 0.12
N THR A 81 -10.57 13.62 -1.20
CA THR A 81 -11.70 13.56 -2.15
C THR A 81 -12.48 12.26 -1.99
N ASP A 82 -13.74 12.24 -2.44
CA ASP A 82 -14.57 11.04 -2.36
C ASP A 82 -14.00 9.87 -3.16
N GLU A 83 -13.28 10.16 -4.25
CA GLU A 83 -12.55 9.15 -5.02
C GLU A 83 -11.41 8.52 -4.22
N MET A 84 -10.64 9.34 -3.48
CA MET A 84 -9.52 8.84 -2.66
C MET A 84 -10.00 8.08 -1.41
N LYS A 85 -11.16 8.45 -0.85
CA LYS A 85 -11.77 7.75 0.31
C LYS A 85 -12.12 6.28 0.02
N GLN A 86 -12.29 5.92 -1.25
CA GLN A 86 -12.58 4.54 -1.67
C GLN A 86 -11.35 3.62 -1.59
N ALA A 87 -10.14 4.19 -1.61
CA ALA A 87 -8.91 3.42 -1.51
C ALA A 87 -8.55 3.13 -0.05
N LEU A 88 -7.98 1.96 0.22
CA LEU A 88 -7.41 1.65 1.52
C LEU A 88 -6.12 2.46 1.72
N TYR A 89 -5.96 3.03 2.90
CA TYR A 89 -4.74 3.75 3.24
C TYR A 89 -3.68 2.78 3.78
N TYR A 90 -2.44 2.89 3.27
CA TYR A 90 -1.31 2.08 3.73
C TYR A 90 -0.04 2.91 4.02
N GLY A 91 -0.19 4.22 4.17
CA GLY A 91 0.88 5.12 4.59
C GLY A 91 1.06 5.18 6.11
N PRO A 92 1.91 6.07 6.60
CA PRO A 92 2.14 6.26 8.04
C PRO A 92 0.88 6.74 8.76
N ALA A 93 0.57 6.15 9.92
CA ALA A 93 -0.57 6.57 10.74
C ALA A 93 -0.51 8.05 11.16
N SER A 94 0.71 8.62 11.20
CA SER A 94 0.96 10.03 11.52
C SER A 94 0.66 11.02 10.38
N SER A 95 0.27 10.54 9.19
CA SER A 95 -0.10 11.42 8.06
C SER A 95 -1.51 11.98 8.22
N THR A 96 -1.71 12.77 9.27
CA THR A 96 -3.02 13.32 9.70
C THR A 96 -3.33 14.69 9.12
N GLY A 97 -2.37 15.30 8.40
CA GLY A 97 -2.58 16.58 7.74
C GLY A 97 -2.43 17.80 8.66
N ASP A 98 -1.83 17.64 9.84
CA ASP A 98 -1.69 18.73 10.81
C ASP A 98 -1.04 19.98 10.20
N GLY A 99 0.00 19.80 9.38
CA GLY A 99 0.65 20.90 8.70
C GLY A 99 -0.24 21.60 7.67
N LEU A 100 -1.02 20.85 6.91
CA LEU A 100 -1.97 21.40 5.95
C LEU A 100 -3.04 22.22 6.69
N ILE A 101 -3.62 21.66 7.76
CA ILE A 101 -4.63 22.32 8.60
C ILE A 101 -4.09 23.64 9.18
N MET A 102 -2.88 23.60 9.78
CA MET A 102 -2.26 24.82 10.33
C MET A 102 -1.95 25.87 9.27
N ALA A 103 -1.50 25.46 8.09
CA ALA A 103 -1.16 26.38 7.01
C ALA A 103 -2.41 27.02 6.36
N THR A 104 -3.52 26.29 6.29
CA THR A 104 -4.78 26.79 5.71
C THR A 104 -5.73 27.44 6.73
N ALA A 105 -5.33 27.51 7.99
CA ALA A 105 -6.10 28.23 9.01
C ALA A 105 -6.29 29.69 8.59
N GLU A 106 -7.42 30.29 8.99
CA GLU A 106 -7.87 31.62 8.55
C GLU A 106 -6.82 32.73 8.75
N ASP A 107 -6.08 32.66 9.84
CA ASP A 107 -5.04 33.62 10.20
C ASP A 107 -3.72 33.45 9.44
N VAL A 108 -3.50 32.30 8.79
CA VAL A 108 -2.33 32.04 7.94
C VAL A 108 -2.70 32.09 6.44
N ASN A 109 -3.84 31.52 6.10
CA ASN A 109 -4.47 31.53 4.78
C ASN A 109 -3.51 31.16 3.61
N ALA A 110 -2.72 30.09 3.80
CA ALA A 110 -1.81 29.64 2.75
C ALA A 110 -2.59 29.11 1.54
N ALA A 111 -2.13 29.47 0.34
CA ALA A 111 -2.67 28.94 -0.90
C ALA A 111 -2.42 27.45 -1.02
N THR A 112 -3.41 26.70 -1.53
CA THR A 112 -3.31 25.27 -1.79
C THR A 112 -3.32 24.95 -3.27
N ARG A 113 -2.71 23.82 -3.64
CA ARG A 113 -2.67 23.37 -5.03
C ARG A 113 -2.66 21.84 -5.08
N LEU A 114 -3.41 21.27 -6.03
CA LEU A 114 -3.40 19.85 -6.37
C LEU A 114 -3.86 18.91 -5.23
N LEU A 115 -4.66 19.40 -4.29
CA LEU A 115 -5.22 18.60 -3.19
C LEU A 115 -6.23 17.56 -3.69
N GLU A 116 -6.77 17.75 -4.89
CA GLU A 116 -7.67 16.82 -5.56
C GLU A 116 -6.98 15.57 -6.09
N TYR A 117 -5.66 15.53 -6.14
CA TYR A 117 -4.89 14.39 -6.65
C TYR A 117 -4.32 13.53 -5.53
N GLY A 118 -4.55 12.23 -5.63
CA GLY A 118 -3.97 11.21 -4.76
C GLY A 118 -3.36 10.07 -5.57
N LYS A 119 -2.25 9.52 -5.11
CA LYS A 119 -1.62 8.39 -5.77
C LYS A 119 -2.21 7.09 -5.24
N ARG A 120 -2.78 6.27 -6.14
CA ARG A 120 -3.30 4.94 -5.86
C ARG A 120 -2.44 3.88 -6.54
N TYR A 121 -2.38 2.70 -5.96
CA TYR A 121 -1.65 1.55 -6.46
C TYR A 121 -2.53 0.30 -6.45
N PRO A 122 -2.39 -0.59 -7.43
CA PRO A 122 -3.15 -1.83 -7.53
C PRO A 122 -2.50 -2.96 -6.72
N ASN A 123 -2.04 -2.66 -5.52
CA ASN A 123 -1.37 -3.65 -4.69
C ASN A 123 -1.45 -3.25 -3.23
N GLY A 124 -1.71 -4.22 -2.42
CA GLY A 124 -1.90 -4.08 -0.99
C GLY A 124 -2.89 -5.11 -0.49
N VAL A 125 -2.89 -5.30 0.80
CA VAL A 125 -3.82 -6.18 1.50
C VAL A 125 -4.36 -5.45 2.72
N GLU A 126 -5.66 -5.48 2.91
CA GLU A 126 -6.27 -4.92 4.10
C GLU A 126 -5.89 -5.78 5.31
N VAL A 127 -5.18 -5.21 6.27
CA VAL A 127 -4.71 -5.93 7.47
C VAL A 127 -5.54 -5.63 8.72
N SER A 128 -6.31 -4.56 8.66
CA SER A 128 -7.36 -4.20 9.62
C SER A 128 -8.36 -3.29 8.93
N PRO A 129 -9.62 -3.16 9.40
CA PRO A 129 -10.64 -2.39 8.72
C PRO A 129 -10.19 -0.98 8.33
N GLY A 130 -10.18 -0.69 7.02
CA GLY A 130 -9.78 0.58 6.43
C GLY A 130 -8.28 0.83 6.32
N TYR A 131 -7.43 -0.08 6.77
CA TYR A 131 -5.98 0.07 6.73
C TYR A 131 -5.31 -1.12 6.03
N ALA A 132 -4.43 -0.82 5.07
CA ALA A 132 -3.72 -1.82 4.31
C ALA A 132 -2.20 -1.80 4.55
N LYS A 133 -1.53 -2.87 4.15
CA LYS A 133 -0.09 -2.94 3.96
C LYS A 133 0.24 -3.26 2.51
N SER A 134 1.38 -2.76 2.03
CA SER A 134 1.83 -2.99 0.67
C SER A 134 2.33 -4.41 0.47
N THR A 135 1.87 -5.06 -0.59
CA THR A 135 2.33 -6.38 -1.04
C THR A 135 3.18 -6.31 -2.31
N ILE A 136 3.58 -5.10 -2.73
CA ILE A 136 4.18 -4.87 -4.05
C ILE A 136 5.36 -5.77 -4.37
N ASN A 137 6.27 -6.01 -3.43
CA ASN A 137 7.44 -6.85 -3.67
C ASN A 137 7.05 -8.32 -3.83
N GLY A 138 6.10 -8.80 -3.03
CA GLY A 138 5.51 -10.13 -3.19
C GLY A 138 4.81 -10.28 -4.54
N ASN A 139 3.99 -9.30 -4.93
CA ASN A 139 3.29 -9.31 -6.22
C ASN A 139 4.27 -9.35 -7.39
N ILE A 140 5.29 -8.47 -7.39
CA ILE A 140 6.31 -8.43 -8.44
C ILE A 140 7.05 -9.78 -8.56
N ALA A 141 7.39 -10.39 -7.42
CA ALA A 141 8.05 -11.70 -7.40
C ALA A 141 7.13 -12.79 -7.93
N ALA A 142 5.87 -12.85 -7.48
CA ALA A 142 4.88 -13.82 -7.93
C ALA A 142 4.54 -13.69 -9.42
N PHE A 143 4.43 -12.46 -9.94
CA PHE A 143 4.18 -12.21 -11.38
C PHE A 143 5.36 -12.58 -12.29
N LYS A 144 6.55 -12.77 -11.75
CA LYS A 144 7.70 -13.32 -12.51
C LYS A 144 7.62 -14.84 -12.65
N GLU A 145 6.73 -15.47 -11.88
CA GLU A 145 6.52 -16.93 -11.90
C GLU A 145 5.22 -17.27 -12.61
N SER A 146 4.19 -17.72 -11.88
CA SER A 146 2.92 -18.16 -12.48
C SER A 146 1.69 -17.43 -11.96
N ALA A 147 1.82 -16.50 -11.00
CA ALA A 147 0.68 -15.82 -10.43
C ALA A 147 -0.13 -15.05 -11.47
N ILE A 148 -1.46 -15.12 -11.37
CA ILE A 148 -2.40 -14.36 -12.18
C ILE A 148 -3.36 -13.56 -11.31
N LEU A 149 -3.89 -12.46 -11.88
CA LEU A 149 -4.94 -11.66 -11.26
C LEU A 149 -6.30 -12.06 -11.79
N VAL A 150 -7.19 -12.44 -10.90
CA VAL A 150 -8.58 -12.77 -11.25
C VAL A 150 -9.56 -11.84 -10.52
N ASN A 151 -10.71 -11.57 -11.14
CA ASN A 151 -11.79 -10.83 -10.50
C ASN A 151 -12.70 -11.75 -9.68
N LYS A 152 -13.72 -11.20 -9.03
CA LYS A 152 -14.72 -11.94 -8.23
C LYS A 152 -15.46 -13.02 -9.00
N SER A 153 -15.55 -12.91 -10.32
CA SER A 153 -16.12 -13.95 -11.18
C SER A 153 -15.12 -15.06 -11.55
N GLY A 154 -13.91 -15.07 -11.03
CA GLY A 154 -12.88 -16.04 -11.34
C GLY A 154 -12.21 -15.84 -12.71
N LYS A 155 -12.36 -14.67 -13.35
CA LYS A 155 -11.81 -14.37 -14.67
C LYS A 155 -10.55 -13.52 -14.57
N ARG A 156 -9.52 -13.87 -15.34
CA ARG A 156 -8.36 -13.00 -15.57
C ARG A 156 -8.78 -11.76 -16.35
N VAL A 157 -8.27 -10.57 -16.02
CA VAL A 157 -8.76 -9.30 -16.58
C VAL A 157 -7.66 -8.38 -17.06
N VAL A 158 -6.40 -8.72 -16.84
CA VAL A 158 -5.24 -7.87 -17.17
C VAL A 158 -3.96 -8.69 -17.33
N ASN A 159 -2.99 -8.15 -18.04
CA ASN A 159 -1.61 -8.64 -17.99
C ASN A 159 -0.95 -8.16 -16.69
N GLU A 160 -0.55 -9.08 -15.85
CA GLU A 160 0.04 -8.83 -14.51
C GLU A 160 1.43 -8.17 -14.59
N LYS A 161 2.04 -8.16 -15.79
CA LYS A 161 3.31 -7.46 -16.06
C LYS A 161 3.13 -6.10 -16.70
N SER A 162 1.88 -5.63 -16.83
CA SER A 162 1.58 -4.27 -17.24
C SER A 162 2.01 -3.24 -16.18
N SER A 163 1.96 -1.97 -16.54
CA SER A 163 2.22 -0.88 -15.59
C SER A 163 1.21 -0.90 -14.44
N ASN A 164 1.62 -0.41 -13.26
CA ASN A 164 0.70 -0.24 -12.13
C ASN A 164 -0.56 0.55 -12.51
N ARG A 165 -0.44 1.53 -13.40
CA ARG A 165 -1.57 2.30 -13.91
C ARG A 165 -2.56 1.42 -14.66
N THR A 166 -2.08 0.58 -15.57
CA THR A 166 -2.93 -0.33 -16.38
C THR A 166 -3.63 -1.34 -15.48
N ILE A 167 -2.92 -1.90 -14.49
CA ILE A 167 -3.51 -2.85 -13.53
C ILE A 167 -4.57 -2.15 -12.69
N LEU A 168 -4.29 -0.95 -12.16
CA LEU A 168 -5.24 -0.15 -11.39
C LEU A 168 -6.50 0.19 -12.20
N GLU A 169 -6.35 0.60 -13.47
CA GLU A 169 -7.47 0.89 -14.36
C GLU A 169 -8.36 -0.35 -14.65
N ALA A 170 -7.77 -1.56 -14.61
CA ALA A 170 -8.51 -2.80 -14.69
C ALA A 170 -9.21 -3.14 -13.37
N GLU A 171 -8.51 -2.97 -12.24
CA GLU A 171 -8.97 -3.28 -10.88
C GLU A 171 -10.18 -2.44 -10.46
N ILE A 172 -10.13 -1.12 -10.64
CA ILE A 172 -11.22 -0.20 -10.25
C ILE A 172 -12.53 -0.42 -11.01
N LYS A 173 -12.49 -1.17 -12.11
CA LYS A 173 -13.69 -1.58 -12.89
C LYS A 173 -14.32 -2.86 -12.35
N GLN A 174 -13.66 -3.56 -11.42
CA GLN A 174 -14.17 -4.81 -10.87
C GLN A 174 -15.04 -4.54 -9.63
N GLU A 175 -15.83 -5.52 -9.26
CA GLU A 175 -16.62 -5.49 -8.04
C GLU A 175 -15.76 -5.21 -6.82
N GLY A 176 -16.15 -4.22 -6.01
CA GLY A 176 -15.38 -3.78 -4.84
C GLY A 176 -14.02 -3.15 -5.16
N SER A 177 -13.72 -2.83 -6.44
CA SER A 177 -12.40 -2.38 -6.88
C SER A 177 -11.30 -3.32 -6.41
N MET A 178 -11.51 -4.63 -6.59
CA MET A 178 -10.64 -5.68 -6.07
C MET A 178 -10.26 -6.69 -7.16
N LEU A 179 -9.02 -7.12 -7.13
CA LEU A 179 -8.49 -8.29 -7.84
C LEU A 179 -7.87 -9.26 -6.83
N TYR A 180 -7.96 -10.53 -7.13
CA TYR A 180 -7.43 -11.62 -6.33
C TYR A 180 -6.18 -12.18 -7.00
N LEU A 181 -5.13 -12.41 -6.21
CA LEU A 181 -3.86 -12.95 -6.69
C LEU A 181 -3.85 -14.47 -6.55
N LEU A 182 -4.12 -15.19 -7.63
CA LEU A 182 -4.11 -16.65 -7.65
C LEU A 182 -2.70 -17.20 -7.81
N MET A 183 -2.31 -18.09 -6.91
CA MET A 183 -0.98 -18.71 -6.85
C MET A 183 -1.08 -20.21 -6.55
N ASP A 184 -0.12 -20.99 -7.02
CA ASP A 184 0.18 -22.32 -6.49
C ASP A 184 1.14 -22.23 -5.28
N GLN A 185 1.39 -23.35 -4.60
CA GLN A 185 2.25 -23.41 -3.41
C GLN A 185 3.64 -22.81 -3.66
N ALA A 186 4.29 -23.19 -4.75
CA ALA A 186 5.66 -22.74 -5.02
C ALA A 186 5.73 -21.22 -5.30
N THR A 187 4.71 -20.66 -5.95
CA THR A 187 4.62 -19.21 -6.19
C THR A 187 4.26 -18.46 -4.91
N PHE A 188 3.40 -19.05 -4.05
CA PHE A 188 3.09 -18.48 -2.74
C PHE A 188 4.32 -18.41 -1.83
N ASP A 189 5.19 -19.41 -1.83
CA ASP A 189 6.42 -19.38 -1.03
C ASP A 189 7.34 -18.22 -1.46
N ILE A 190 7.41 -17.95 -2.77
CA ILE A 190 8.13 -16.80 -3.31
C ILE A 190 7.45 -15.49 -2.93
N PHE A 191 6.14 -15.39 -3.07
CA PHE A 191 5.34 -14.23 -2.64
C PHE A 191 5.59 -13.92 -1.16
N LYS A 192 5.40 -14.91 -0.30
CA LYS A 192 5.56 -14.80 1.16
C LYS A 192 6.95 -14.29 1.57
N SER A 193 8.00 -14.80 0.94
CA SER A 193 9.38 -14.41 1.25
C SER A 193 9.69 -12.95 0.95
N ASN A 194 8.90 -12.29 0.11
CA ASN A 194 9.07 -10.89 -0.31
C ASN A 194 8.11 -9.90 0.38
N LEU A 195 7.35 -10.31 1.39
CA LEU A 195 6.38 -9.44 2.07
C LEU A 195 7.00 -8.59 3.19
N LYS A 196 8.14 -8.99 3.73
CA LYS A 196 8.78 -8.34 4.88
C LYS A 196 9.06 -6.85 4.67
N GLU A 197 9.43 -6.45 3.49
CA GLU A 197 9.71 -5.04 3.16
C GLU A 197 8.45 -4.16 3.21
N GLY A 198 7.27 -4.74 2.98
CA GLY A 198 5.97 -4.09 3.18
C GLY A 198 5.51 -4.04 4.65
N GLY A 199 6.36 -4.52 5.58
CA GLY A 199 6.03 -4.59 7.00
C GLY A 199 5.04 -5.71 7.35
N ILE A 200 4.88 -6.71 6.47
CA ILE A 200 4.08 -7.91 6.69
C ILE A 200 5.00 -8.99 7.27
N THR A 201 4.71 -9.44 8.46
CA THR A 201 5.51 -10.43 9.19
C THR A 201 5.04 -11.85 8.90
N GLU A 202 5.87 -12.85 9.22
CA GLU A 202 5.48 -14.26 9.14
C GLU A 202 4.27 -14.56 10.03
N ALA A 203 4.16 -13.94 11.20
CA ALA A 203 2.99 -14.06 12.08
C ALA A 203 1.72 -13.57 11.36
N ASN A 204 1.76 -12.44 10.67
CA ASN A 204 0.61 -11.98 9.89
C ASN A 204 0.18 -13.01 8.85
N VAL A 205 1.12 -13.61 8.12
CA VAL A 205 0.80 -14.62 7.11
C VAL A 205 0.21 -15.88 7.73
N ASN A 206 0.73 -16.32 8.88
CA ASN A 206 0.19 -17.47 9.62
C ASN A 206 -1.24 -17.20 10.11
N ASP A 207 -1.52 -15.99 10.60
CA ASP A 207 -2.87 -15.58 10.99
C ASP A 207 -3.83 -15.58 9.78
N TRP A 208 -3.38 -15.13 8.60
CA TRP A 208 -4.19 -15.18 7.38
C TRP A 208 -4.50 -16.62 6.94
N LEU A 209 -3.49 -17.50 6.99
CA LEU A 209 -3.68 -18.92 6.68
C LEU A 209 -4.66 -19.56 7.66
N ALA A 210 -4.53 -19.28 8.95
CA ALA A 210 -5.45 -19.81 9.97
C ALA A 210 -6.88 -19.28 9.80
N GLY A 211 -7.03 -18.00 9.41
CA GLY A 211 -8.32 -17.37 9.15
C GLY A 211 -9.02 -17.87 7.90
N ASN A 212 -8.25 -18.23 6.87
CA ASN A 212 -8.73 -18.78 5.59
C ASN A 212 -9.95 -18.03 5.05
N GLY A 213 -9.86 -16.71 4.95
CA GLY A 213 -10.92 -15.84 4.44
C GLY A 213 -12.05 -15.50 5.42
N SER A 214 -12.05 -16.05 6.62
CA SER A 214 -13.06 -15.72 7.65
C SER A 214 -12.81 -14.39 8.35
N THR A 215 -11.63 -13.82 8.18
CA THR A 215 -11.19 -12.54 8.75
C THR A 215 -10.52 -11.67 7.70
N THR A 216 -10.22 -10.42 8.05
CA THR A 216 -9.37 -9.55 7.21
C THR A 216 -7.90 -9.92 7.38
N PRO A 217 -7.12 -10.10 6.28
CA PRO A 217 -7.53 -9.93 4.89
C PRO A 217 -8.38 -11.08 4.34
N GLN A 218 -9.02 -10.85 3.20
CA GLN A 218 -9.61 -11.94 2.42
C GLN A 218 -8.49 -12.73 1.75
N PHE A 219 -7.98 -13.71 2.47
CA PHE A 219 -6.91 -14.60 2.04
C PHE A 219 -7.39 -16.05 2.15
N PHE A 220 -7.39 -16.76 1.05
CA PHE A 220 -7.95 -18.11 0.94
C PHE A 220 -6.87 -19.10 0.52
N HIS A 221 -6.95 -20.33 1.03
CA HIS A 221 -6.16 -21.45 0.54
C HIS A 221 -6.95 -22.75 0.55
N ALA A 222 -6.69 -23.61 -0.41
CA ALA A 222 -7.30 -24.93 -0.52
C ALA A 222 -6.45 -25.85 -1.40
N ASP A 223 -6.67 -27.17 -1.26
CA ASP A 223 -5.93 -28.18 -2.03
C ASP A 223 -6.37 -28.25 -3.49
N THR A 224 -7.58 -27.80 -3.82
CA THR A 224 -8.11 -27.79 -5.18
C THR A 224 -8.60 -26.40 -5.58
N ILE A 225 -8.57 -26.09 -6.88
CA ILE A 225 -9.16 -24.85 -7.44
C ILE A 225 -10.66 -24.76 -7.14
N ALA A 226 -11.37 -25.89 -7.15
CA ALA A 226 -12.80 -25.92 -6.87
C ALA A 226 -13.12 -25.52 -5.43
N ASP A 227 -12.37 -26.04 -4.45
CA ASP A 227 -12.54 -25.70 -3.04
C ASP A 227 -12.11 -24.24 -2.78
N LEU A 228 -11.03 -23.79 -3.42
CA LEU A 228 -10.58 -22.40 -3.33
C LEU A 228 -11.66 -21.43 -3.84
N ALA A 229 -12.24 -21.73 -5.01
CA ALA A 229 -13.33 -20.94 -5.57
C ALA A 229 -14.53 -20.88 -4.63
N LYS A 230 -14.91 -22.01 -4.05
CA LYS A 230 -16.03 -22.10 -3.08
C LYS A 230 -15.76 -21.23 -1.85
N LEU A 231 -14.57 -21.29 -1.26
CA LEU A 231 -14.17 -20.46 -0.13
C LEU A 231 -14.23 -18.97 -0.48
N ALA A 232 -13.74 -18.60 -1.66
CA ALA A 232 -13.73 -17.21 -2.13
C ALA A 232 -15.10 -16.74 -2.66
N GLY A 233 -16.13 -17.61 -2.69
CA GLY A 233 -17.45 -17.30 -3.26
C GLY A 233 -17.40 -16.99 -4.75
N MET A 234 -16.56 -17.72 -5.50
CA MET A 234 -16.40 -17.64 -6.94
C MET A 234 -17.05 -18.86 -7.62
N ASP A 235 -17.36 -18.74 -8.90
CA ASP A 235 -17.78 -19.90 -9.71
C ASP A 235 -16.60 -20.82 -10.00
N ALA A 236 -16.65 -22.04 -9.49
CA ALA A 236 -15.56 -23.01 -9.57
C ALA A 236 -15.22 -23.40 -11.02
N ALA A 237 -16.22 -23.53 -11.88
CA ALA A 237 -16.00 -23.89 -13.29
C ALA A 237 -15.30 -22.75 -14.05
N THR A 238 -15.67 -21.52 -13.78
CA THR A 238 -15.03 -20.33 -14.36
C THR A 238 -13.59 -20.18 -13.89
N LEU A 239 -13.32 -20.35 -12.58
CA LEU A 239 -11.96 -20.23 -12.07
C LEU A 239 -11.07 -21.35 -12.64
N GLN A 240 -11.56 -22.61 -12.68
CA GLN A 240 -10.83 -23.71 -13.29
C GLN A 240 -10.54 -23.45 -14.77
N ALA A 241 -11.54 -23.02 -15.56
CA ALA A 241 -11.35 -22.70 -16.97
C ALA A 241 -10.34 -21.55 -17.18
N THR A 242 -10.26 -20.60 -16.24
CA THR A 242 -9.25 -19.52 -16.29
C THR A 242 -7.85 -20.08 -16.07
N VAL A 243 -7.67 -20.98 -15.09
CA VAL A 243 -6.39 -21.66 -14.83
C VAL A 243 -5.98 -22.52 -16.03
N ASP A 244 -6.88 -23.33 -16.57
CA ASP A 244 -6.61 -24.20 -17.71
C ASP A 244 -6.19 -23.40 -18.94
N ARG A 245 -6.87 -22.27 -19.19
CA ARG A 245 -6.53 -21.36 -20.29
C ARG A 245 -5.16 -20.73 -20.10
N TYR A 246 -4.85 -20.24 -18.90
CA TYR A 246 -3.53 -19.71 -18.59
C TYR A 246 -2.43 -20.76 -18.76
N ASN A 247 -2.65 -21.97 -18.27
CA ASN A 247 -1.73 -23.08 -18.44
C ASN A 247 -1.52 -23.45 -19.93
N GLY A 248 -2.58 -23.33 -20.75
CA GLY A 248 -2.48 -23.44 -22.20
C GLY A 248 -1.54 -22.38 -22.81
N PHE A 249 -1.57 -21.14 -22.33
CA PHE A 249 -0.67 -20.09 -22.78
C PHE A 249 0.78 -20.36 -22.38
N VAL A 250 0.99 -20.90 -21.17
CA VAL A 250 2.33 -21.31 -20.70
C VAL A 250 2.90 -22.38 -21.63
N LYS A 251 2.14 -23.43 -21.92
CA LYS A 251 2.54 -24.51 -22.87
C LYS A 251 2.83 -23.98 -24.28
N ALA A 252 2.04 -23.03 -24.73
CA ALA A 252 2.22 -22.41 -26.04
C ALA A 252 3.34 -21.37 -26.10
N GLY A 253 3.88 -20.95 -24.94
CA GLY A 253 4.84 -19.85 -24.83
C GLY A 253 4.28 -18.50 -25.29
N LYS A 254 2.94 -18.35 -25.33
CA LYS A 254 2.28 -17.15 -25.84
C LYS A 254 0.94 -16.92 -25.13
N ASP A 255 0.81 -15.78 -24.47
CA ASP A 255 -0.45 -15.28 -23.93
C ASP A 255 -1.24 -14.54 -25.01
N ALA A 256 -2.24 -15.23 -25.59
CA ALA A 256 -3.09 -14.68 -26.65
C ALA A 256 -4.20 -13.76 -26.12
N GLU A 257 -4.41 -13.70 -24.80
CA GLU A 257 -5.51 -12.95 -24.18
C GLU A 257 -5.07 -11.55 -23.73
N PHE A 258 -3.97 -11.45 -23.01
CA PHE A 258 -3.48 -10.18 -22.46
C PHE A 258 -2.03 -9.84 -22.85
N GLY A 259 -1.37 -10.69 -23.62
CA GLY A 259 -0.03 -10.42 -24.15
C GLY A 259 1.07 -10.41 -23.09
N ARG A 260 0.95 -11.22 -22.03
CA ARG A 260 2.04 -11.40 -21.07
C ARG A 260 3.24 -11.98 -21.80
N ALA A 261 4.42 -11.35 -21.63
CA ALA A 261 5.60 -11.72 -22.38
C ALA A 261 6.10 -13.15 -22.03
N PRO A 262 6.66 -13.89 -23.01
CA PRO A 262 7.02 -15.29 -22.83
C PRO A 262 7.96 -15.57 -21.66
N GLU A 263 8.88 -14.66 -21.36
CA GLU A 263 9.80 -14.77 -20.22
C GLU A 263 9.09 -14.78 -18.85
N TYR A 264 7.80 -14.41 -18.79
CA TYR A 264 6.94 -14.45 -17.61
C TYR A 264 5.89 -15.56 -17.65
N LEU A 265 5.90 -16.41 -18.67
CA LEU A 265 5.10 -17.63 -18.78
C LEU A 265 5.92 -18.85 -18.35
N LYS A 266 6.48 -18.81 -17.13
CA LYS A 266 7.52 -19.75 -16.70
C LYS A 266 7.02 -21.14 -16.36
N LYS A 267 5.87 -21.23 -15.71
CA LYS A 267 5.30 -22.49 -15.26
C LYS A 267 3.78 -22.44 -15.18
N GLU A 268 3.18 -23.61 -15.25
CA GLU A 268 1.75 -23.80 -15.05
C GLU A 268 1.38 -23.61 -13.56
N ILE A 269 0.14 -23.19 -13.31
CA ILE A 269 -0.50 -23.27 -12.00
C ILE A 269 -1.08 -24.67 -11.90
N SER A 270 -0.35 -25.62 -11.29
CA SER A 270 -0.71 -27.04 -11.39
C SER A 270 -0.60 -27.85 -10.10
N ALA A 271 0.05 -27.33 -9.07
CA ALA A 271 0.30 -28.07 -7.83
C ALA A 271 -0.26 -27.32 -6.62
N GLY A 272 -1.31 -27.85 -6.03
CA GLY A 272 -1.87 -27.34 -4.77
C GLY A 272 -0.93 -27.57 -3.56
N PRO A 273 -1.26 -26.97 -2.40
CA PRO A 273 -2.39 -26.08 -2.21
C PRO A 273 -2.30 -24.79 -3.04
N TYR A 274 -3.48 -24.25 -3.35
CA TYR A 274 -3.62 -23.00 -4.09
C TYR A 274 -4.01 -21.87 -3.15
N TYR A 275 -3.64 -20.65 -3.50
CA TYR A 275 -3.83 -19.44 -2.69
C TYR A 275 -4.48 -18.34 -3.52
N LEU A 276 -5.31 -17.54 -2.85
CA LEU A 276 -6.04 -16.45 -3.50
C LEU A 276 -6.11 -15.22 -2.58
#